data_488cfc0963b2380bedbbb3ac6d047899
#
_entry.id   488cfc0963b2380bedbbb3ac6d047899
#
_cell.length_a   1.000
_cell.length_b   1.000
_cell.length_c   1.000
_cell.angle_alpha   90.00
_cell.angle_beta   90.00
_cell.angle_gamma   90.00
#
_symmetry.space_group_name_H-M   'P 1'
#
loop_
_entity.id
_entity.type
_entity.pdbx_description
1 polymer ?
#
loop_
_entity_poly.entity_id
_entity_poly.type
_entity_poly.pdbx_seq_one_letter_code
_entity_poly.pdbx_strand_id
1 'polypeptide(L)'
;EQGKYKPKEKIPTEPELSAEYSVSRITVRRAVEELCSEGYLVKMQGRGTFVSSPRVHRKVREGKQIQGFTQCCEEQGMKAGAKLLNRMIVPARADEQAFFGLGQDGLLLYIQRLRTADGLPVLLENIFLPYMEYRELMEAELTDCSIFGAIERIGGRKVEALARRTLEITRASAEEARLLAVPAGEPLFYLNAY
;
A
#
# COMPACT_ATOMS: atom_id res chain seq x y z
N GLU A 1 15.91 -15.28 -2.99
CA GLU A 1 15.04 -14.91 -4.14
C GLU A 1 14.34 -16.11 -4.78
N GLN A 2 14.60 -17.34 -4.34
CA GLN A 2 13.97 -18.56 -4.91
C GLN A 2 12.61 -18.92 -4.25
N GLY A 3 12.03 -18.04 -3.41
CA GLY A 3 10.72 -18.27 -2.81
C GLY A 3 10.65 -19.41 -1.78
N LYS A 4 11.79 -19.85 -1.23
CA LYS A 4 11.86 -20.94 -0.24
C LYS A 4 11.06 -20.61 1.03
N TYR A 5 11.01 -19.34 1.43
CA TYR A 5 10.29 -18.85 2.61
C TYR A 5 9.24 -17.81 2.23
N LYS A 6 8.08 -17.89 2.87
CA LYS A 6 6.98 -16.96 2.67
C LYS A 6 7.15 -15.71 3.56
N PRO A 7 6.61 -14.55 3.18
CA PRO A 7 6.52 -13.39 4.06
C PRO A 7 5.93 -13.73 5.43
N LYS A 8 6.50 -13.17 6.49
CA LYS A 8 6.19 -13.45 7.91
C LYS A 8 6.55 -14.87 8.38
N GLU A 9 7.11 -15.70 7.54
CA GLU A 9 7.59 -17.02 7.93
C GLU A 9 8.88 -16.90 8.74
N LYS A 10 9.02 -17.74 9.76
CA LYS A 10 10.23 -17.83 10.58
C LYS A 10 11.28 -18.61 9.82
N ILE A 11 12.48 -18.03 9.69
CA ILE A 11 13.62 -18.77 9.12
C ILE A 11 14.28 -19.62 10.20
N PRO A 12 15.03 -20.68 9.81
CA PRO A 12 15.83 -21.48 10.73
C PRO A 12 16.80 -20.60 11.54
N THR A 13 17.17 -21.08 12.71
CA THR A 13 18.12 -20.39 13.59
C THR A 13 19.54 -20.34 13.00
N GLU A 14 20.38 -19.41 13.49
CA GLU A 14 21.78 -19.29 13.03
C GLU A 14 22.55 -20.63 13.13
N PRO A 15 22.40 -21.48 14.19
CA PRO A 15 22.98 -22.80 14.24
C PRO A 15 22.47 -23.76 13.16
N GLU A 16 21.14 -23.77 12.91
CA GLU A 16 20.54 -24.64 11.90
C GLU A 16 21.01 -24.27 10.49
N LEU A 17 21.02 -22.96 10.17
CA LEU A 17 21.55 -22.45 8.90
C LEU A 17 23.05 -22.74 8.75
N SER A 18 23.84 -22.64 9.84
CA SER A 18 25.27 -22.99 9.84
C SER A 18 25.49 -24.46 9.47
N ALA A 19 24.66 -25.35 9.99
CA ALA A 19 24.72 -26.78 9.66
C ALA A 19 24.22 -27.05 8.23
N GLU A 20 23.11 -26.45 7.82
CA GLU A 20 22.50 -26.63 6.48
C GLU A 20 23.47 -26.22 5.35
N TYR A 21 24.12 -25.06 5.52
CA TYR A 21 25.05 -24.52 4.49
C TYR A 21 26.50 -24.85 4.71
N SER A 22 26.85 -25.60 5.75
CA SER A 22 28.25 -25.99 6.09
C SER A 22 29.18 -24.76 6.22
N VAL A 23 28.72 -23.69 6.81
CA VAL A 23 29.46 -22.43 7.04
C VAL A 23 29.52 -22.06 8.51
N SER A 24 30.44 -21.17 8.91
CA SER A 24 30.54 -20.75 10.30
C SER A 24 29.30 -19.97 10.77
N ARG A 25 28.98 -20.04 12.07
CA ARG A 25 27.89 -19.24 12.67
C ARG A 25 28.12 -17.74 12.49
N ILE A 26 29.38 -17.29 12.46
CA ILE A 26 29.72 -15.88 12.24
C ILE A 26 29.32 -15.46 10.82
N THR A 27 29.57 -16.32 9.85
CA THR A 27 29.19 -16.09 8.44
C THR A 27 27.67 -15.98 8.30
N VAL A 28 26.93 -16.92 8.92
CA VAL A 28 25.45 -16.87 8.93
C VAL A 28 24.94 -15.61 9.59
N ARG A 29 25.49 -15.26 10.78
CA ARG A 29 25.09 -14.05 11.51
C ARG A 29 25.26 -12.79 10.65
N ARG A 30 26.41 -12.66 9.99
CA ARG A 30 26.68 -11.53 9.09
C ARG A 30 25.66 -11.46 7.96
N ALA A 31 25.41 -12.58 7.27
CA ALA A 31 24.41 -12.64 6.19
C ALA A 31 22.99 -12.28 6.69
N VAL A 32 22.60 -12.77 7.86
CA VAL A 32 21.30 -12.45 8.48
C VAL A 32 21.22 -10.96 8.86
N GLU A 33 22.30 -10.38 9.39
CA GLU A 33 22.37 -8.95 9.73
C GLU A 33 22.30 -8.08 8.46
N GLU A 34 22.98 -8.46 7.39
CA GLU A 34 22.91 -7.79 6.09
C GLU A 34 21.50 -7.84 5.52
N LEU A 35 20.86 -9.01 5.49
CA LEU A 35 19.49 -9.15 5.05
C LEU A 35 18.48 -8.38 5.95
N CYS A 36 18.77 -8.23 7.24
CA CYS A 36 17.99 -7.38 8.12
C CYS A 36 18.16 -5.89 7.79
N SER A 37 19.41 -5.45 7.52
CA SER A 37 19.69 -4.06 7.14
C SER A 37 19.08 -3.68 5.80
N GLU A 38 19.02 -4.62 4.86
CA GLU A 38 18.36 -4.48 3.57
C GLU A 38 16.83 -4.62 3.66
N GLY A 39 16.32 -5.05 4.84
CA GLY A 39 14.90 -5.14 5.10
C GLY A 39 14.21 -6.42 4.61
N TYR A 40 14.96 -7.43 4.16
CA TYR A 40 14.42 -8.75 3.80
C TYR A 40 14.05 -9.59 5.02
N LEU A 41 14.73 -9.39 6.13
CA LEU A 41 14.48 -10.08 7.39
C LEU A 41 14.21 -9.11 8.53
N VAL A 42 13.51 -9.57 9.56
CA VAL A 42 13.30 -8.86 10.82
C VAL A 42 13.62 -9.77 11.99
N LYS A 43 14.51 -9.33 12.89
CA LYS A 43 14.78 -10.01 14.16
C LYS A 43 13.75 -9.58 15.20
N MET A 44 13.07 -10.55 15.80
CA MET A 44 12.18 -10.35 16.94
C MET A 44 12.83 -10.95 18.17
N GLN A 45 13.15 -10.12 19.16
CA GLN A 45 13.84 -10.55 20.38
C GLN A 45 13.04 -11.68 21.07
N GLY A 46 13.71 -12.77 21.42
CA GLY A 46 13.12 -13.96 22.03
C GLY A 46 12.24 -14.81 21.13
N ARG A 47 11.91 -14.38 19.90
CA ARG A 47 11.00 -15.08 18.99
C ARG A 47 11.71 -15.68 17.77
N GLY A 48 12.80 -15.05 17.32
CA GLY A 48 13.58 -15.49 16.17
C GLY A 48 13.67 -14.47 15.05
N THR A 49 14.09 -14.92 13.87
CA THR A 49 14.19 -14.10 12.66
C THR A 49 13.11 -14.51 11.66
N PHE A 50 12.44 -13.55 11.07
CA PHE A 50 11.29 -13.75 10.18
C PHE A 50 11.53 -13.06 8.85
N VAL A 51 10.96 -13.59 7.78
CA VAL A 51 10.92 -12.92 6.48
C VAL A 51 10.05 -11.67 6.59
N SER A 52 10.58 -10.54 6.17
CA SER A 52 9.83 -9.28 6.15
C SER A 52 8.64 -9.37 5.20
N SER A 53 7.60 -8.61 5.49
CA SER A 53 6.54 -8.35 4.50
C SER A 53 7.12 -7.52 3.34
N PRO A 54 6.59 -7.65 2.12
CA PRO A 54 7.01 -6.80 1.00
C PRO A 54 6.96 -5.33 1.42
N ARG A 55 8.06 -4.62 1.21
CA ARG A 55 8.11 -3.18 1.42
C ARG A 55 7.94 -2.51 0.08
N VAL A 56 6.82 -1.88 -0.13
CA VAL A 56 6.64 -1.00 -1.28
C VAL A 56 7.44 0.28 -1.01
N HIS A 57 8.60 0.41 -1.61
CA HIS A 57 9.40 1.63 -1.52
C HIS A 57 8.78 2.70 -2.42
N ARG A 58 7.96 3.54 -1.84
CA ARG A 58 7.45 4.72 -2.55
C ARG A 58 8.47 5.84 -2.41
N LYS A 59 9.30 6.06 -3.43
CA LYS A 59 10.18 7.23 -3.46
C LYS A 59 9.30 8.48 -3.49
N VAL A 60 9.38 9.30 -2.43
CA VAL A 60 8.83 10.66 -2.47
C VAL A 60 9.74 11.45 -3.41
N ARG A 61 9.44 11.43 -4.70
CA ARG A 61 10.17 12.23 -5.68
C ARG A 61 9.80 13.70 -5.46
N GLU A 62 10.79 14.54 -5.38
CA GLU A 62 10.62 15.98 -5.54
C GLU A 62 10.15 16.23 -6.97
N GLY A 63 8.94 16.74 -7.15
CA GLY A 63 8.34 17.04 -8.45
C GLY A 63 6.87 16.68 -8.56
N LYS A 64 6.24 17.18 -9.60
CA LYS A 64 4.80 17.04 -9.86
C LYS A 64 4.37 15.64 -10.37
N GLN A 65 5.29 14.71 -10.59
CA GLN A 65 4.93 13.39 -11.11
C GLN A 65 4.24 12.55 -10.06
N ILE A 66 3.04 12.09 -10.39
CA ILE A 66 2.26 11.16 -9.59
C ILE A 66 2.62 9.75 -10.04
N GLN A 67 3.11 8.95 -9.11
CA GLN A 67 3.29 7.52 -9.31
C GLN A 67 2.15 6.78 -8.64
N GLY A 68 1.34 6.06 -9.43
CA GLY A 68 0.30 5.19 -8.91
C GLY A 68 0.89 3.97 -8.21
N PHE A 69 0.10 3.37 -7.30
CA PHE A 69 0.52 2.18 -6.55
C PHE A 69 0.89 1.01 -7.49
N THR A 70 0.10 0.78 -8.54
CA THR A 70 0.35 -0.29 -9.53
C THR A 70 1.71 -0.12 -10.18
N GLN A 71 2.01 1.07 -10.70
CA GLN A 71 3.31 1.37 -11.30
C GLN A 71 4.46 1.22 -10.29
N CYS A 72 4.24 1.64 -9.03
CA CYS A 72 5.23 1.51 -7.97
C CYS A 72 5.58 0.04 -7.67
N CYS A 73 4.60 -0.87 -7.71
CA CYS A 73 4.82 -2.30 -7.57
C CYS A 73 5.56 -2.88 -8.77
N GLU A 74 5.14 -2.55 -9.99
CA GLU A 74 5.74 -3.03 -11.24
C GLU A 74 7.23 -2.68 -11.34
N GLU A 75 7.60 -1.43 -11.02
CA GLU A 75 9.00 -0.98 -11.00
C GLU A 75 9.87 -1.76 -9.99
N GLN A 76 9.25 -2.38 -8.98
CA GLN A 76 9.91 -3.19 -7.96
C GLN A 76 9.75 -4.70 -8.20
N GLY A 77 9.20 -5.09 -9.35
CA GLY A 77 8.99 -6.49 -9.72
C GLY A 77 7.91 -7.20 -8.91
N MET A 78 7.02 -6.45 -8.24
CA MET A 78 5.91 -6.99 -7.45
C MET A 78 4.59 -6.95 -8.23
N LYS A 79 3.73 -7.93 -7.98
CA LYS A 79 2.37 -7.95 -8.52
C LYS A 79 1.46 -7.08 -7.66
N ALA A 80 0.97 -5.97 -8.23
CA ALA A 80 -0.05 -5.16 -7.59
C ALA A 80 -1.42 -5.83 -7.65
N GLY A 81 -2.17 -5.78 -6.53
CA GLY A 81 -3.56 -6.20 -6.47
C GLY A 81 -4.46 -5.14 -5.85
N ALA A 82 -5.76 -5.27 -6.05
CA ALA A 82 -6.77 -4.41 -5.44
C ALA A 82 -8.05 -5.20 -5.15
N LYS A 83 -8.57 -5.06 -3.95
CA LYS A 83 -9.90 -5.55 -3.55
C LYS A 83 -10.79 -4.36 -3.24
N LEU A 84 -11.93 -4.25 -3.91
CA LEU A 84 -12.96 -3.27 -3.58
C LEU A 84 -13.57 -3.62 -2.22
N LEU A 85 -13.55 -2.67 -1.27
CA LEU A 85 -14.12 -2.83 0.05
C LEU A 85 -15.46 -2.10 0.15
N ASN A 86 -15.51 -0.87 -0.39
CA ASN A 86 -16.69 -0.02 -0.31
C ASN A 86 -16.78 0.89 -1.54
N ARG A 87 -18.01 1.21 -1.93
CA ARG A 87 -18.31 2.15 -3.01
C ARG A 87 -19.69 2.75 -2.77
N MET A 88 -19.75 4.07 -2.60
CA MET A 88 -21.00 4.76 -2.31
C MET A 88 -20.94 6.23 -2.74
N ILE A 89 -22.11 6.85 -2.85
CA ILE A 89 -22.24 8.29 -3.06
C ILE A 89 -22.34 8.96 -1.69
N VAL A 90 -21.56 10.00 -1.47
CA VAL A 90 -21.53 10.76 -0.22
C VAL A 90 -21.65 12.27 -0.51
N PRO A 91 -22.24 13.07 0.39
CA PRO A 91 -22.22 14.52 0.25
C PRO A 91 -20.78 15.05 0.41
N ALA A 92 -20.42 16.02 -0.41
CA ALA A 92 -19.12 16.68 -0.34
C ALA A 92 -19.04 17.60 0.88
N ARG A 93 -17.96 17.55 1.64
CA ARG A 93 -17.64 18.49 2.72
C ARG A 93 -17.24 19.85 2.13
N ALA A 94 -17.26 20.90 2.94
CA ALA A 94 -16.98 22.26 2.51
C ALA A 94 -15.59 22.42 1.84
N ASP A 95 -14.57 21.74 2.36
CA ASP A 95 -13.21 21.74 1.78
C ASP A 95 -13.14 20.98 0.45
N GLU A 96 -13.90 19.90 0.29
CA GLU A 96 -14.03 19.13 -0.94
C GLU A 96 -14.83 19.89 -1.99
N GLN A 97 -15.92 20.56 -1.58
CA GLN A 97 -16.71 21.45 -2.46
C GLN A 97 -15.82 22.55 -3.04
N ALA A 98 -15.04 23.21 -2.20
CA ALA A 98 -14.12 24.26 -2.62
C ALA A 98 -13.03 23.72 -3.57
N PHE A 99 -12.48 22.54 -3.27
CA PHE A 99 -11.44 21.92 -4.09
C PHE A 99 -11.94 21.49 -5.48
N PHE A 100 -13.12 20.86 -5.54
CA PHE A 100 -13.70 20.38 -6.80
C PHE A 100 -14.58 21.41 -7.52
N GLY A 101 -14.79 22.59 -6.95
CA GLY A 101 -15.71 23.60 -7.49
C GLY A 101 -17.17 23.15 -7.49
N LEU A 102 -17.58 22.36 -6.51
CA LEU A 102 -18.96 21.85 -6.39
C LEU A 102 -19.85 22.85 -5.62
N GLY A 103 -21.16 22.85 -5.95
CA GLY A 103 -22.16 23.59 -5.19
C GLY A 103 -22.43 22.98 -3.81
N GLN A 104 -23.34 23.60 -3.03
CA GLN A 104 -23.68 23.16 -1.67
C GLN A 104 -24.20 21.72 -1.60
N ASP A 105 -24.90 21.25 -2.64
CA ASP A 105 -25.42 19.88 -2.75
C ASP A 105 -24.48 18.96 -3.53
N GLY A 106 -23.20 19.31 -3.60
CA GLY A 106 -22.19 18.56 -4.31
C GLY A 106 -22.05 17.12 -3.79
N LEU A 107 -22.03 16.15 -4.70
CA LEU A 107 -21.89 14.74 -4.37
C LEU A 107 -20.55 14.21 -4.83
N LEU A 108 -19.95 13.36 -4.01
CA LEU A 108 -18.74 12.62 -4.34
C LEU A 108 -19.02 11.13 -4.43
N LEU A 109 -18.35 10.47 -5.35
CA LEU A 109 -18.19 9.04 -5.38
C LEU A 109 -17.03 8.68 -4.43
N TYR A 110 -17.34 7.99 -3.35
CA TYR A 110 -16.37 7.39 -2.43
C TYR A 110 -16.09 5.96 -2.84
N ILE A 111 -14.82 5.63 -2.99
CA ILE A 111 -14.33 4.28 -3.28
C ILE A 111 -13.27 3.93 -2.26
N GLN A 112 -13.43 2.80 -1.57
CA GLN A 112 -12.44 2.25 -0.66
C GLN A 112 -11.90 0.93 -1.20
N ARG A 113 -10.58 0.80 -1.27
CA ARG A 113 -9.91 -0.41 -1.74
C ARG A 113 -8.78 -0.83 -0.80
N LEU A 114 -8.63 -2.14 -0.65
CA LEU A 114 -7.43 -2.73 -0.07
C LEU A 114 -6.45 -3.03 -1.20
N ARG A 115 -5.26 -2.43 -1.13
CA ARG A 115 -4.20 -2.67 -2.11
C ARG A 115 -3.22 -3.69 -1.56
N THR A 116 -2.83 -4.62 -2.43
CA THR A 116 -1.89 -5.68 -2.09
C THR A 116 -0.66 -5.63 -3.00
N ALA A 117 0.49 -6.06 -2.46
CA ALA A 117 1.69 -6.36 -3.22
C ALA A 117 2.01 -7.84 -3.01
N ASP A 118 2.14 -8.62 -4.10
CA ASP A 118 2.31 -10.08 -4.06
C ASP A 118 1.26 -10.78 -3.16
N GLY A 119 0.02 -10.28 -3.19
CA GLY A 119 -1.09 -10.80 -2.40
C GLY A 119 -1.13 -10.34 -0.94
N LEU A 120 -0.12 -9.63 -0.44
CA LEU A 120 -0.09 -9.13 0.94
C LEU A 120 -0.68 -7.72 1.06
N PRO A 121 -1.52 -7.45 2.08
CA PRO A 121 -2.07 -6.13 2.32
C PRO A 121 -0.98 -5.10 2.61
N VAL A 122 -1.03 -3.95 1.92
CA VAL A 122 -0.05 -2.87 2.06
C VAL A 122 -0.71 -1.53 2.36
N LEU A 123 -1.87 -1.25 1.75
CA LEU A 123 -2.46 0.08 1.74
C LEU A 123 -3.99 -0.01 1.72
N LEU A 124 -4.65 0.79 2.56
CA LEU A 124 -6.05 1.15 2.42
C LEU A 124 -6.13 2.46 1.63
N GLU A 125 -6.79 2.43 0.50
CA GLU A 125 -6.94 3.54 -0.42
C GLU A 125 -8.37 4.05 -0.36
N ASN A 126 -8.54 5.32 0.03
CA ASN A 126 -9.81 6.02 0.04
C ASN A 126 -9.78 7.09 -1.05
N ILE A 127 -10.71 7.04 -1.98
CA ILE A 127 -10.75 7.87 -3.17
C ILE A 127 -12.07 8.62 -3.19
N PHE A 128 -12.00 9.92 -3.44
CA PHE A 128 -13.16 10.79 -3.57
C PHE A 128 -13.10 11.48 -4.93
N LEU A 129 -14.15 11.36 -5.71
CA LEU A 129 -14.25 11.93 -7.06
C LEU A 129 -15.60 12.61 -7.23
N PRO A 130 -15.73 13.70 -8.01
CA PRO A 130 -17.01 14.29 -8.34
C PRO A 130 -17.94 13.25 -8.97
N TYR A 131 -19.07 12.97 -8.31
CA TYR A 131 -19.95 11.88 -8.74
C TYR A 131 -20.46 12.05 -10.17
N MET A 132 -20.86 13.26 -10.54
CA MET A 132 -21.43 13.51 -11.87
C MET A 132 -20.45 13.23 -13.02
N GLU A 133 -19.15 13.47 -12.78
CA GLU A 133 -18.11 13.25 -13.78
C GLU A 133 -17.70 11.78 -13.86
N TYR A 134 -17.72 11.06 -12.73
CA TYR A 134 -17.19 9.70 -12.59
C TYR A 134 -18.26 8.66 -12.25
N ARG A 135 -19.54 8.94 -12.53
CA ARG A 135 -20.66 8.04 -12.20
C ARG A 135 -20.51 6.63 -12.76
N GLU A 136 -19.84 6.46 -13.90
CA GLU A 136 -19.61 5.15 -14.52
C GLU A 136 -18.73 4.25 -13.64
N LEU A 137 -17.92 4.82 -12.75
CA LEU A 137 -17.16 4.03 -11.77
C LEU A 137 -18.05 3.34 -10.73
N MET A 138 -19.33 3.70 -10.62
CA MET A 138 -20.29 3.00 -9.75
C MET A 138 -20.53 1.55 -10.20
N GLU A 139 -20.43 1.27 -11.49
CA GLU A 139 -20.65 -0.06 -12.06
C GLU A 139 -19.36 -0.72 -12.56
N ALA A 140 -18.24 0.04 -12.60
CA ALA A 140 -16.99 -0.45 -13.14
C ALA A 140 -16.38 -1.55 -12.26
N GLU A 141 -15.74 -2.55 -12.90
CA GLU A 141 -14.89 -3.51 -12.20
C GLU A 141 -13.60 -2.82 -11.73
N LEU A 142 -13.40 -2.79 -10.42
CA LEU A 142 -12.28 -2.11 -9.77
C LEU A 142 -11.35 -3.08 -9.01
N THR A 143 -11.57 -4.38 -9.13
CA THR A 143 -10.69 -5.42 -8.59
C THR A 143 -9.44 -5.55 -9.46
N ASP A 144 -8.30 -5.68 -8.84
CA ASP A 144 -6.99 -5.88 -9.47
C ASP A 144 -6.64 -4.89 -10.61
N CYS A 145 -7.22 -3.68 -10.58
CA CYS A 145 -6.97 -2.65 -11.59
C CYS A 145 -6.32 -1.38 -11.02
N SER A 146 -5.68 -0.61 -11.92
CA SER A 146 -5.21 0.74 -11.60
C SER A 146 -6.39 1.71 -11.57
N ILE A 147 -6.60 2.39 -10.42
CA ILE A 147 -7.65 3.41 -10.34
C ILE A 147 -7.33 4.61 -11.26
N PHE A 148 -6.07 4.99 -11.41
CA PHE A 148 -5.68 6.06 -12.32
C PHE A 148 -6.02 5.71 -13.77
N GLY A 149 -5.76 4.46 -14.18
CA GLY A 149 -6.18 3.98 -15.50
C GLY A 149 -7.71 3.96 -15.68
N ALA A 150 -8.48 3.65 -14.63
CA ALA A 150 -9.94 3.72 -14.66
C ALA A 150 -10.44 5.18 -14.75
N ILE A 151 -9.86 6.10 -13.98
CA ILE A 151 -10.16 7.54 -14.02
C ILE A 151 -9.83 8.12 -15.40
N GLU A 152 -8.66 7.79 -15.95
CA GLU A 152 -8.24 8.26 -17.28
C GLU A 152 -9.18 7.77 -18.38
N ARG A 153 -9.55 6.50 -18.35
CA ARG A 153 -10.44 5.90 -19.36
C ARG A 153 -11.85 6.51 -19.35
N ILE A 154 -12.39 6.81 -18.17
CA ILE A 154 -13.76 7.35 -18.00
C ILE A 154 -13.76 8.85 -18.10
N GLY A 155 -12.86 9.55 -17.40
CA GLY A 155 -12.79 11.01 -17.38
C GLY A 155 -12.04 11.64 -18.54
N GLY A 156 -11.36 10.84 -19.37
CA GLY A 156 -10.57 11.30 -20.51
C GLY A 156 -9.36 12.18 -20.13
N ARG A 157 -9.00 12.21 -18.85
CA ARG A 157 -7.91 13.05 -18.31
C ARG A 157 -6.93 12.21 -17.51
N LYS A 158 -5.64 12.41 -17.77
CA LYS A 158 -4.58 11.82 -16.96
C LYS A 158 -4.50 12.49 -15.59
N VAL A 159 -4.16 11.69 -14.59
CA VAL A 159 -3.78 12.20 -13.27
C VAL A 159 -2.32 12.66 -13.36
N GLU A 160 -2.07 13.95 -13.63
CA GLU A 160 -0.75 14.46 -13.99
C GLU A 160 -0.03 15.17 -12.85
N ALA A 161 -0.78 15.76 -11.90
CA ALA A 161 -0.20 16.56 -10.86
C ALA A 161 -0.92 16.43 -9.52
N LEU A 162 -0.18 16.65 -8.44
CA LEU A 162 -0.73 16.81 -7.09
C LEU A 162 -0.78 18.30 -6.77
N ALA A 163 -1.96 18.78 -6.37
CA ALA A 163 -2.12 20.15 -5.88
C ALA A 163 -1.55 20.29 -4.46
N ARG A 164 -1.80 19.31 -3.60
CA ARG A 164 -1.34 19.28 -2.21
C ARG A 164 -1.13 17.85 -1.73
N ARG A 165 -0.16 17.66 -0.84
CA ARG A 165 0.06 16.40 -0.14
C ARG A 165 0.34 16.67 1.34
N THR A 166 -0.29 15.93 2.23
CA THR A 166 0.06 15.89 3.66
C THR A 166 0.35 14.46 4.07
N LEU A 167 1.32 14.28 4.96
CA LEU A 167 1.70 12.99 5.53
C LEU A 167 1.62 13.11 7.05
N GLU A 168 0.87 12.23 7.67
CA GLU A 168 0.67 12.17 9.11
C GLU A 168 0.93 10.74 9.60
N ILE A 169 1.22 10.60 10.89
CA ILE A 169 1.29 9.30 11.55
C ILE A 169 0.03 9.14 12.39
N THR A 170 -0.69 8.06 12.14
CA THR A 170 -1.88 7.67 12.89
C THR A 170 -1.71 6.27 13.49
N ARG A 171 -2.69 5.81 14.27
CA ARG A 171 -2.70 4.45 14.80
C ARG A 171 -3.82 3.66 14.14
N ALA A 172 -3.51 2.42 13.77
CA ALA A 172 -4.49 1.50 13.18
C ALA A 172 -5.68 1.30 14.13
N SER A 173 -6.88 1.61 13.68
CA SER A 173 -8.11 1.17 14.31
C SER A 173 -8.22 -0.37 14.25
N ALA A 174 -9.13 -0.97 14.99
CA ALA A 174 -9.34 -2.42 14.97
C ALA A 174 -9.72 -2.93 13.56
N GLU A 175 -10.48 -2.15 12.80
CA GLU A 175 -10.87 -2.50 11.44
C GLU A 175 -9.70 -2.39 10.45
N GLU A 176 -8.97 -1.27 10.47
CA GLU A 176 -7.78 -1.10 9.63
C GLU A 176 -6.72 -2.15 9.92
N ALA A 177 -6.49 -2.46 11.22
CA ALA A 177 -5.58 -3.49 11.65
C ALA A 177 -5.95 -4.87 11.07
N ARG A 178 -7.24 -5.23 11.09
CA ARG A 178 -7.75 -6.47 10.51
C ARG A 178 -7.56 -6.50 8.98
N LEU A 179 -7.88 -5.41 8.29
CA LEU A 179 -7.75 -5.31 6.82
C LEU A 179 -6.29 -5.35 6.38
N LEU A 180 -5.41 -4.63 7.08
CA LEU A 180 -3.98 -4.55 6.77
C LEU A 180 -3.17 -5.73 7.34
N ALA A 181 -3.80 -6.64 8.09
CA ALA A 181 -3.16 -7.76 8.78
C ALA A 181 -1.99 -7.32 9.67
N VAL A 182 -2.17 -6.22 10.43
CA VAL A 182 -1.24 -5.68 11.42
C VAL A 182 -1.86 -5.68 12.82
N PRO A 183 -1.10 -5.52 13.91
CA PRO A 183 -1.66 -5.36 15.25
C PRO A 183 -2.54 -4.12 15.38
N ALA A 184 -3.57 -4.17 16.24
CA ALA A 184 -4.34 -2.98 16.58
C ALA A 184 -3.44 -1.92 17.25
N GLY A 185 -3.59 -0.64 16.86
CA GLY A 185 -2.75 0.44 17.33
C GLY A 185 -1.37 0.54 16.67
N GLU A 186 -1.07 -0.31 15.68
CA GLU A 186 0.15 -0.20 14.87
C GLU A 186 0.24 1.20 14.24
N PRO A 187 1.41 1.86 14.26
CA PRO A 187 1.60 3.12 13.56
C PRO A 187 1.39 2.97 12.05
N LEU A 188 0.55 3.83 11.49
CA LEU A 188 0.29 3.90 10.05
C LEU A 188 0.68 5.27 9.51
N PHE A 189 1.18 5.31 8.30
CA PHE A 189 1.27 6.55 7.53
C PHE A 189 -0.10 6.84 6.90
N TYR A 190 -0.62 8.03 7.19
CA TYR A 190 -1.82 8.56 6.57
C TYR A 190 -1.43 9.65 5.56
N LEU A 191 -1.63 9.35 4.29
CA LEU A 191 -1.28 10.24 3.18
C LEU A 191 -2.54 10.80 2.55
N ASN A 192 -2.73 12.13 2.66
CA ASN A 192 -3.72 12.86 1.88
C ASN A 192 -3.06 13.42 0.63
N ALA A 193 -3.70 13.25 -0.52
CA ALA A 193 -3.25 13.73 -1.82
C ALA A 193 -4.43 14.32 -2.61
N TYR A 194 -4.27 15.55 -3.06
CA TYR A 194 -5.27 16.31 -3.81
C TYR A 194 -4.75 16.66 -5.20
#